data_c3118a3db39bf8628f53ed4a874f1b48
#
_entry.id   c3118a3db39bf8628f53ed4a874f1b48
#
_cell.length_a   1.000
_cell.length_b   1.000
_cell.length_c   1.000
_cell.angle_alpha   90.00
_cell.angle_beta   90.00
_cell.angle_gamma   90.00
#
_symmetry.space_group_name_H-M   'P 1'
#
loop_
_entity.id
_entity.type
_entity.pdbx_description
1 polymer ?
#
loop_
_entity_poly.entity_id
_entity_poly.type
_entity_poly.pdbx_seq_one_letter_code
_entity_poly.pdbx_strand_id
1 'polypeptide(L)'
;MKTNPGRFFEDYTLGETIRHAVPRTLSGGERALYHALYPARGALYSSDEFARSSGLPAAPMDDLIAFHTVFGKTVPDISLNAVANLGYAEGRWLAPVWPGDTLRSESAVIGLKENSNGKTGVVWVRTRGLNQRGEAVLEYVRWVMVKKNRATPAPEAVVPKLQAVVPPEALVIPQGLDFSGYDFALAGERHRWGDYTPGEKIDHVDGVTVEEAEHMLATRLWQNTAKVHFDATMREDGRRLIYGGHVISLARALSFNGLANAQMIVALNAGAHANPCFAGDTVKAWSEVLDRAETAAPGVGAVRLRLVAVKQGAAPFALKDEAGKYLPEVLLDLDYWALMPL
;
A
#
# COMPACT_ATOMS: atom_id res chain seq x y z
N MET A 1 19.04 9.92 27.03
CA MET A 1 18.08 10.88 26.45
C MET A 1 16.69 10.25 26.49
N LYS A 2 15.65 11.02 26.81
CA LYS A 2 14.25 10.48 26.91
C LYS A 2 13.51 10.47 25.56
N THR A 3 14.08 11.12 24.55
CA THR A 3 13.51 11.23 23.20
C THR A 3 14.01 10.10 22.31
N ASN A 4 13.14 9.57 21.42
CA ASN A 4 13.52 8.59 20.42
C ASN A 4 13.96 9.31 19.12
N PRO A 5 15.25 9.29 18.75
CA PRO A 5 15.74 9.93 17.52
C PRO A 5 15.43 9.09 16.26
N GLY A 6 14.83 7.90 16.39
CA GLY A 6 14.74 6.88 15.35
C GLY A 6 16.03 6.08 15.23
N ARG A 7 15.97 4.97 14.51
CA ARG A 7 17.12 4.12 14.23
C ARG A 7 17.89 4.62 13.01
N PHE A 8 19.21 4.50 13.07
CA PHE A 8 20.12 4.63 11.93
C PHE A 8 20.52 3.26 11.43
N PHE A 9 21.17 3.16 10.27
CA PHE A 9 21.51 1.88 9.65
C PHE A 9 22.29 0.95 10.58
N GLU A 10 23.23 1.47 11.34
CA GLU A 10 24.06 0.73 12.30
C GLU A 10 23.33 0.27 13.57
N ASP A 11 22.07 0.64 13.75
CA ASP A 11 21.26 0.22 14.91
C ASP A 11 20.41 -1.03 14.62
N TYR A 12 20.46 -1.55 13.38
CA TYR A 12 19.73 -2.76 13.01
C TYR A 12 20.62 -4.00 13.12
N THR A 13 20.00 -5.08 13.59
CA THR A 13 20.63 -6.40 13.68
C THR A 13 19.85 -7.41 12.84
N LEU A 14 20.56 -8.17 11.99
CA LEU A 14 19.93 -9.23 11.21
C LEU A 14 19.24 -10.24 12.12
N GLY A 15 18.00 -10.61 11.81
CA GLY A 15 17.20 -11.56 12.58
C GLY A 15 16.47 -10.96 13.78
N GLU A 16 16.72 -9.70 14.17
CA GLU A 16 15.96 -9.09 15.26
C GLU A 16 14.48 -8.91 14.88
N THR A 17 13.60 -9.02 15.86
CA THR A 17 12.18 -8.67 15.74
C THR A 17 11.88 -7.42 16.52
N ILE A 18 11.38 -6.41 15.83
CA ILE A 18 11.00 -5.10 16.39
C ILE A 18 9.48 -5.08 16.56
N ARG A 19 9.01 -4.90 17.80
CA ARG A 19 7.59 -4.68 18.10
C ARG A 19 7.33 -3.19 18.10
N HIS A 20 6.38 -2.74 17.27
CA HIS A 20 6.09 -1.32 17.09
C HIS A 20 5.02 -0.83 18.06
N ALA A 21 5.25 0.34 18.67
CA ALA A 21 4.23 1.07 19.40
C ALA A 21 3.49 1.98 18.38
N VAL A 22 2.26 2.31 18.59
CA VAL A 22 1.25 2.07 19.60
C VAL A 22 0.17 1.19 18.97
N PRO A 23 -0.51 0.28 19.71
CA PRO A 23 -1.65 -0.44 19.15
C PRO A 23 -2.79 0.55 18.86
N ARG A 24 -3.63 0.22 17.85
CA ARG A 24 -4.75 1.07 17.47
C ARG A 24 -6.01 0.27 17.19
N THR A 25 -7.10 0.61 17.87
CA THR A 25 -8.44 0.11 17.54
C THR A 25 -9.02 0.93 16.40
N LEU A 26 -9.46 0.26 15.35
CA LEU A 26 -10.12 0.87 14.20
C LEU A 26 -11.62 0.96 14.43
N SER A 27 -12.21 2.05 14.01
CA SER A 27 -13.64 2.34 14.18
C SER A 27 -14.29 2.77 12.87
N GLY A 28 -15.58 2.98 12.87
CA GLY A 28 -16.28 3.62 11.74
C GLY A 28 -15.76 5.02 11.40
N GLY A 29 -15.10 5.69 12.35
CA GLY A 29 -14.47 7.00 12.13
C GLY A 29 -13.33 6.95 11.12
N GLU A 30 -12.43 5.95 11.22
CA GLU A 30 -11.35 5.76 10.25
C GLU A 30 -11.90 5.47 8.85
N ARG A 31 -12.96 4.67 8.74
CA ARG A 31 -13.65 4.41 7.46
C ARG A 31 -14.22 5.69 6.86
N ALA A 32 -14.95 6.48 7.65
CA ALA A 32 -15.55 7.73 7.19
C ALA A 32 -14.49 8.73 6.71
N LEU A 33 -13.39 8.87 7.47
CA LEU A 33 -12.26 9.73 7.09
C LEU A 33 -11.55 9.21 5.83
N TYR A 34 -11.38 7.90 5.69
CA TYR A 34 -10.78 7.31 4.50
C TYR A 34 -11.61 7.60 3.24
N HIS A 35 -12.93 7.39 3.31
CA HIS A 35 -13.83 7.67 2.19
C HIS A 35 -13.86 9.17 1.84
N ALA A 36 -13.72 10.06 2.82
CA ALA A 36 -13.66 11.50 2.58
C ALA A 36 -12.33 11.93 1.95
N LEU A 37 -11.20 11.34 2.39
CA LEU A 37 -9.86 11.68 1.90
C LEU A 37 -9.59 11.15 0.49
N TYR A 38 -10.14 9.97 0.14
CA TYR A 38 -9.75 9.22 -1.05
C TYR A 38 -10.94 8.88 -1.95
N PRO A 39 -11.96 9.64 -2.08
CA PRO A 39 -13.28 9.34 -2.67
C PRO A 39 -13.52 7.85 -3.02
N ALA A 40 -13.20 6.97 -2.05
CA ALA A 40 -13.29 5.53 -2.20
C ALA A 40 -14.76 5.09 -2.23
N ARG A 41 -15.14 4.33 -3.25
CA ARG A 41 -16.52 3.94 -3.55
C ARG A 41 -16.74 2.43 -3.64
N GLY A 42 -15.77 1.62 -3.22
CA GLY A 42 -15.87 0.16 -3.27
C GLY A 42 -17.10 -0.34 -2.50
N ALA A 43 -18.01 -1.06 -3.17
CA ALA A 43 -19.31 -1.44 -2.62
C ALA A 43 -19.18 -2.32 -1.37
N LEU A 44 -18.23 -3.26 -1.36
CA LEU A 44 -17.94 -4.13 -0.20
C LEU A 44 -17.54 -3.37 1.06
N TYR A 45 -16.89 -2.20 0.92
CA TYR A 45 -16.41 -1.41 2.05
C TYR A 45 -17.38 -0.31 2.47
N SER A 46 -18.30 0.05 1.56
CA SER A 46 -19.22 1.17 1.77
C SER A 46 -20.57 0.73 2.32
N SER A 47 -20.98 -0.53 2.10
CA SER A 47 -22.30 -1.03 2.44
C SER A 47 -22.25 -2.36 3.17
N ASP A 48 -22.77 -2.37 4.40
CA ASP A 48 -22.96 -3.60 5.17
C ASP A 48 -23.95 -4.55 4.49
N GLU A 49 -24.98 -4.03 3.81
CA GLU A 49 -25.96 -4.82 3.07
C GLU A 49 -25.28 -5.51 1.89
N PHE A 50 -24.51 -4.77 1.08
CA PHE A 50 -23.77 -5.32 -0.05
C PHE A 50 -22.74 -6.36 0.40
N ALA A 51 -22.04 -6.10 1.49
CA ALA A 51 -21.08 -7.06 2.05
C ALA A 51 -21.77 -8.36 2.50
N ARG A 52 -22.95 -8.26 3.15
CA ARG A 52 -23.73 -9.44 3.55
C ARG A 52 -24.26 -10.23 2.36
N SER A 53 -24.73 -9.57 1.31
CA SER A 53 -25.16 -10.24 0.08
C SER A 53 -24.00 -10.95 -0.65
N SER A 54 -22.77 -10.52 -0.36
CA SER A 54 -21.52 -11.12 -0.82
C SER A 54 -20.92 -12.13 0.17
N GLY A 55 -21.70 -12.60 1.17
CA GLY A 55 -21.28 -13.65 2.11
C GLY A 55 -20.44 -13.20 3.29
N LEU A 56 -20.16 -11.91 3.43
CA LEU A 56 -19.42 -11.36 4.57
C LEU A 56 -20.39 -10.96 5.71
N PRO A 57 -19.96 -10.97 6.98
CA PRO A 57 -20.84 -10.59 8.10
C PRO A 57 -21.23 -9.10 8.11
N ALA A 58 -20.39 -8.24 7.58
CA ALA A 58 -20.56 -6.79 7.45
C ALA A 58 -19.52 -6.24 6.47
N ALA A 59 -19.53 -4.93 6.19
CA ALA A 59 -18.47 -4.29 5.43
C ALA A 59 -17.16 -4.30 6.23
N PRO A 60 -16.07 -4.89 5.71
CA PRO A 60 -14.76 -4.82 6.37
C PRO A 60 -14.19 -3.40 6.30
N MET A 61 -13.12 -3.14 7.02
CA MET A 61 -12.26 -1.99 6.75
C MET A 61 -11.61 -2.16 5.38
N ASP A 62 -11.49 -1.07 4.61
CA ASP A 62 -10.76 -1.10 3.33
C ASP A 62 -9.34 -1.66 3.54
N ASP A 63 -8.86 -2.45 2.59
CA ASP A 63 -7.56 -3.12 2.67
C ASP A 63 -6.42 -2.13 2.88
N LEU A 64 -6.52 -0.93 2.29
CA LEU A 64 -5.52 0.11 2.46
C LEU A 64 -5.62 0.79 3.84
N ILE A 65 -6.78 0.79 4.51
CA ILE A 65 -6.86 1.21 5.93
C ILE A 65 -5.99 0.28 6.78
N ALA A 66 -6.12 -1.05 6.58
CA ALA A 66 -5.29 -2.02 7.28
C ALA A 66 -3.80 -1.81 6.96
N PHE A 67 -3.45 -1.68 5.67
CA PHE A 67 -2.08 -1.44 5.22
C PHE A 67 -1.46 -0.19 5.85
N HIS A 68 -2.14 0.96 5.75
CA HIS A 68 -1.61 2.22 6.29
C HIS A 68 -1.49 2.21 7.81
N THR A 69 -2.44 1.57 8.50
CA THR A 69 -2.38 1.44 9.97
C THR A 69 -1.18 0.59 10.40
N VAL A 70 -0.96 -0.55 9.76
CA VAL A 70 0.20 -1.41 10.04
C VAL A 70 1.50 -0.70 9.67
N PHE A 71 1.55 -0.07 8.50
CA PHE A 71 2.73 0.64 7.99
C PHE A 71 3.12 1.82 8.89
N GLY A 72 2.15 2.69 9.24
CA GLY A 72 2.42 3.91 10.02
C GLY A 72 3.09 3.62 11.36
N LYS A 73 2.72 2.53 12.03
CA LYS A 73 3.34 2.09 13.29
C LYS A 73 4.83 1.77 13.15
N THR A 74 5.26 1.34 11.97
CA THR A 74 6.67 0.96 11.74
C THR A 74 7.58 2.17 11.52
N VAL A 75 7.02 3.34 11.21
CA VAL A 75 7.80 4.52 10.82
C VAL A 75 8.79 4.98 11.90
N PRO A 76 8.42 5.10 13.18
CA PRO A 76 9.36 5.52 14.23
C PRO A 76 10.60 4.64 14.34
N ASP A 77 10.45 3.33 14.08
CA ASP A 77 11.51 2.35 14.29
C ASP A 77 12.24 1.96 13.00
N ILE A 78 11.58 2.05 11.83
CA ILE A 78 12.15 1.58 10.57
C ILE A 78 12.55 2.72 9.63
N SER A 79 11.76 3.79 9.55
CA SER A 79 11.93 4.77 8.47
C SER A 79 11.97 6.22 8.93
N LEU A 80 12.08 6.51 10.24
CA LEU A 80 12.19 7.89 10.71
C LEU A 80 13.43 8.62 10.15
N ASN A 81 14.54 7.89 9.99
CA ASN A 81 15.79 8.37 9.39
C ASN A 81 16.01 7.79 7.97
N ALA A 82 14.96 7.32 7.31
CA ALA A 82 15.06 6.84 5.95
C ALA A 82 15.27 8.01 4.96
N VAL A 83 16.04 7.71 3.91
CA VAL A 83 16.18 8.56 2.73
C VAL A 83 15.05 8.28 1.75
N ALA A 84 14.69 7.00 1.58
CA ALA A 84 13.64 6.54 0.68
C ALA A 84 13.11 5.16 1.08
N ASN A 85 11.83 4.92 0.82
CA ASN A 85 11.26 3.58 0.73
C ASN A 85 11.49 3.09 -0.71
N LEU A 86 12.24 2.00 -0.85
CA LEU A 86 12.74 1.53 -2.16
C LEU A 86 11.82 0.52 -2.83
N GLY A 87 10.93 -0.14 -2.07
CA GLY A 87 9.99 -1.08 -2.65
C GLY A 87 9.26 -1.96 -1.65
N TYR A 88 8.37 -2.77 -2.21
CA TYR A 88 7.54 -3.77 -1.53
C TYR A 88 7.61 -5.09 -2.28
N ALA A 89 7.42 -6.19 -1.56
CA ALA A 89 7.27 -7.53 -2.11
C ALA A 89 6.49 -8.42 -1.16
N GLU A 90 5.97 -9.55 -1.68
CA GLU A 90 5.36 -10.63 -0.92
C GLU A 90 4.26 -10.16 0.04
N GLY A 91 3.55 -9.07 -0.33
CA GLY A 91 2.43 -8.57 0.46
C GLY A 91 1.24 -9.52 0.36
N ARG A 92 0.62 -9.85 1.49
CA ARG A 92 -0.58 -10.69 1.54
C ARG A 92 -1.54 -10.18 2.60
N TRP A 93 -2.79 -9.98 2.23
CA TRP A 93 -3.89 -9.81 3.17
C TRP A 93 -4.37 -11.18 3.59
N LEU A 94 -4.24 -11.50 4.87
CA LEU A 94 -4.44 -12.84 5.43
C LEU A 94 -5.79 -13.01 6.10
N ALA A 95 -6.42 -11.91 6.50
CA ALA A 95 -7.78 -11.87 7.01
C ALA A 95 -8.37 -10.47 6.87
N PRO A 96 -9.69 -10.33 6.69
CA PRO A 96 -10.36 -9.04 6.76
C PRO A 96 -10.19 -8.39 8.14
N VAL A 97 -10.09 -7.07 8.14
CA VAL A 97 -10.09 -6.27 9.37
C VAL A 97 -11.48 -5.67 9.56
N TRP A 98 -12.01 -5.78 10.76
CA TRP A 98 -13.36 -5.33 11.07
C TRP A 98 -13.35 -4.05 11.93
N PRO A 99 -14.39 -3.21 11.87
CA PRO A 99 -14.57 -2.18 12.87
C PRO A 99 -14.58 -2.77 14.28
N GLY A 100 -13.77 -2.22 15.19
CA GLY A 100 -13.52 -2.76 16.52
C GLY A 100 -12.25 -3.57 16.67
N ASP A 101 -11.61 -3.99 15.59
CA ASP A 101 -10.32 -4.68 15.66
C ASP A 101 -9.20 -3.72 16.09
N THR A 102 -8.31 -4.23 16.95
CA THR A 102 -7.13 -3.52 17.39
C THR A 102 -5.89 -4.07 16.69
N LEU A 103 -5.24 -3.25 15.88
CA LEU A 103 -4.06 -3.65 15.13
C LEU A 103 -2.77 -3.31 15.87
N ARG A 104 -1.82 -4.25 15.82
CA ARG A 104 -0.42 -4.14 16.24
C ARG A 104 0.47 -4.49 15.07
N SER A 105 1.73 -4.06 15.12
CA SER A 105 2.71 -4.36 14.08
C SER A 105 4.01 -4.86 14.69
N GLU A 106 4.64 -5.80 14.02
CA GLU A 106 6.00 -6.26 14.31
C GLU A 106 6.78 -6.43 13.00
N SER A 107 8.08 -6.22 13.03
CA SER A 107 8.96 -6.36 11.86
C SER A 107 10.17 -7.18 12.19
N ALA A 108 10.45 -8.20 11.39
CA ALA A 108 11.70 -8.95 11.42
C ALA A 108 12.69 -8.35 10.42
N VAL A 109 13.92 -8.08 10.82
CA VAL A 109 15.00 -7.64 9.93
C VAL A 109 15.53 -8.86 9.18
N ILE A 110 15.28 -8.94 7.87
CA ILE A 110 15.62 -10.09 7.02
C ILE A 110 16.78 -9.82 6.06
N GLY A 111 17.29 -8.60 6.03
CA GLY A 111 18.44 -8.23 5.22
C GLY A 111 19.03 -6.90 5.59
N LEU A 112 20.35 -6.79 5.40
CA LEU A 112 21.14 -5.56 5.64
C LEU A 112 22.22 -5.45 4.58
N LYS A 113 22.40 -4.26 4.00
CA LYS A 113 23.51 -4.00 3.08
C LYS A 113 23.93 -2.53 3.17
N GLU A 114 25.16 -2.27 3.58
CA GLU A 114 25.73 -0.91 3.52
C GLU A 114 25.98 -0.52 2.07
N ASN A 115 25.66 0.71 1.74
CA ASN A 115 25.93 1.27 0.42
C ASN A 115 27.42 1.68 0.32
N SER A 116 27.95 1.66 -0.91
CA SER A 116 29.36 1.96 -1.19
C SER A 116 29.84 3.37 -0.74
N ASN A 117 28.88 4.28 -0.53
CA ASN A 117 29.18 5.63 -0.04
C ASN A 117 29.50 5.69 1.48
N GLY A 118 29.27 4.58 2.22
CA GLY A 118 29.47 4.51 3.67
C GLY A 118 28.56 5.42 4.52
N LYS A 119 27.59 6.11 3.90
CA LYS A 119 26.70 7.09 4.55
C LYS A 119 25.27 6.59 4.71
N THR A 120 24.92 5.52 4.03
CA THR A 120 23.59 4.92 4.04
C THR A 120 23.70 3.41 3.94
N GLY A 121 22.62 2.70 4.28
CA GLY A 121 22.48 1.29 4.01
C GLY A 121 21.02 0.95 3.72
N VAL A 122 20.80 -0.22 3.15
CA VAL A 122 19.47 -0.76 2.88
C VAL A 122 19.11 -1.79 3.93
N VAL A 123 17.92 -1.65 4.50
CA VAL A 123 17.34 -2.55 5.51
C VAL A 123 16.10 -3.18 4.89
N TRP A 124 16.05 -4.51 4.83
CA TRP A 124 14.86 -5.28 4.45
C TRP A 124 14.16 -5.76 5.70
N VAL A 125 12.86 -5.49 5.78
CA VAL A 125 12.03 -5.95 6.90
C VAL A 125 10.80 -6.69 6.39
N ARG A 126 10.46 -7.80 7.05
CA ARG A 126 9.18 -8.48 6.92
C ARG A 126 8.29 -8.00 8.04
N THR A 127 7.24 -7.27 7.69
CA THR A 127 6.29 -6.69 8.64
C THR A 127 5.02 -7.52 8.68
N ARG A 128 4.51 -7.78 9.88
CA ARG A 128 3.22 -8.42 10.13
C ARG A 128 2.31 -7.48 10.90
N GLY A 129 1.09 -7.32 10.42
CA GLY A 129 -0.02 -6.71 11.13
C GLY A 129 -0.80 -7.80 11.87
N LEU A 130 -0.99 -7.63 13.18
CA LEU A 130 -1.68 -8.57 14.04
C LEU A 130 -2.92 -7.92 14.65
N ASN A 131 -4.03 -8.64 14.71
CA ASN A 131 -5.22 -8.18 15.45
C ASN A 131 -5.08 -8.46 16.97
N GLN A 132 -6.13 -8.14 17.75
CA GLN A 132 -6.15 -8.33 19.21
C GLN A 132 -6.09 -9.80 19.63
N ARG A 133 -6.43 -10.74 18.75
CA ARG A 133 -6.33 -12.19 19.00
C ARG A 133 -4.95 -12.77 18.67
N GLY A 134 -4.04 -11.93 18.10
CA GLY A 134 -2.73 -12.37 17.64
C GLY A 134 -2.74 -13.01 16.25
N GLU A 135 -3.86 -12.93 15.54
CA GLU A 135 -3.98 -13.40 14.17
C GLU A 135 -3.32 -12.40 13.21
N ALA A 136 -2.54 -12.90 12.27
CA ALA A 136 -1.96 -12.07 11.22
C ALA A 136 -3.06 -11.69 10.21
N VAL A 137 -3.25 -10.39 10.03
CA VAL A 137 -4.21 -9.83 9.05
C VAL A 137 -3.51 -9.34 7.78
N LEU A 138 -2.25 -8.98 7.90
CA LEU A 138 -1.42 -8.48 6.80
C LEU A 138 0.04 -8.89 7.03
N GLU A 139 0.71 -9.27 5.96
CA GLU A 139 2.17 -9.45 5.94
C GLU A 139 2.73 -8.85 4.66
N TYR A 140 3.90 -8.20 4.71
CA TYR A 140 4.62 -7.73 3.55
C TYR A 140 6.10 -7.55 3.83
N VAL A 141 6.92 -7.60 2.79
CA VAL A 141 8.31 -7.19 2.84
C VAL A 141 8.43 -5.79 2.25
N ARG A 142 9.21 -4.94 2.90
CA ARG A 142 9.68 -3.67 2.32
C ARG A 142 11.15 -3.47 2.58
N TRP A 143 11.79 -2.63 1.78
CA TRP A 143 13.16 -2.23 2.03
C TRP A 143 13.31 -0.72 1.93
N VAL A 144 14.12 -0.20 2.83
CA VAL A 144 14.33 1.23 3.00
C VAL A 144 15.81 1.56 2.98
N MET A 145 16.15 2.70 2.37
CA MET A 145 17.47 3.28 2.47
C MET A 145 17.51 4.15 3.72
N VAL A 146 18.33 3.77 4.70
CA VAL A 146 18.45 4.44 6.00
C VAL A 146 19.81 5.14 6.10
N LYS A 147 19.82 6.33 6.68
CA LYS A 147 21.06 7.08 6.98
C LYS A 147 21.92 6.33 7.99
N LYS A 148 23.23 6.45 7.84
CA LYS A 148 24.24 6.03 8.83
C LYS A 148 24.76 7.25 9.55
N ASN A 149 24.81 7.20 10.88
CA ASN A 149 25.19 8.35 11.73
C ASN A 149 26.56 8.16 12.39
N ARG A 150 27.02 6.93 12.55
CA ARG A 150 28.31 6.60 13.19
C ARG A 150 29.20 5.79 12.25
N ALA A 151 30.50 6.03 12.33
CA ALA A 151 31.47 5.19 11.65
C ALA A 151 31.62 3.86 12.39
N THR A 152 30.90 2.85 11.91
CA THR A 152 30.95 1.46 12.38
C THR A 152 31.40 0.56 11.25
N PRO A 153 32.02 -0.62 11.53
CA PRO A 153 32.26 -1.61 10.51
C PRO A 153 30.97 -1.98 9.77
N ALA A 154 31.07 -2.18 8.47
CA ALA A 154 29.93 -2.64 7.67
C ALA A 154 29.52 -4.05 8.13
N PRO A 155 28.21 -4.32 8.34
CA PRO A 155 27.78 -5.69 8.58
C PRO A 155 28.00 -6.56 7.33
N GLU A 156 28.04 -7.87 7.51
CA GLU A 156 27.96 -8.81 6.37
C GLU A 156 26.70 -8.48 5.56
N ALA A 157 26.87 -8.36 4.25
CA ALA A 157 25.76 -8.00 3.36
C ALA A 157 24.84 -9.21 3.15
N VAL A 158 23.60 -9.08 3.59
CA VAL A 158 22.54 -10.07 3.37
C VAL A 158 21.42 -9.41 2.58
N VAL A 159 21.20 -9.85 1.34
CA VAL A 159 20.09 -9.42 0.48
C VAL A 159 19.12 -10.59 0.36
N PRO A 160 17.88 -10.47 0.87
CA PRO A 160 16.94 -11.58 0.82
C PRO A 160 16.52 -11.87 -0.63
N LYS A 161 16.34 -13.16 -0.93
CA LYS A 161 15.74 -13.59 -2.20
C LYS A 161 14.22 -13.51 -2.03
N LEU A 162 13.58 -12.58 -2.74
CA LEU A 162 12.14 -12.34 -2.68
C LEU A 162 11.44 -12.87 -3.94
N GLN A 163 10.19 -13.30 -3.77
CA GLN A 163 9.34 -13.69 -4.88
C GLN A 163 8.90 -12.44 -5.66
N ALA A 164 8.98 -12.50 -6.96
CA ALA A 164 8.53 -11.41 -7.84
C ALA A 164 7.00 -11.27 -7.87
N VAL A 165 6.29 -12.38 -7.65
CA VAL A 165 4.82 -12.46 -7.69
C VAL A 165 4.35 -13.42 -6.61
N VAL A 166 3.34 -13.06 -5.86
CA VAL A 166 2.60 -13.98 -5.00
C VAL A 166 1.80 -14.90 -5.91
N PRO A 167 2.06 -16.22 -5.89
CA PRO A 167 1.38 -17.13 -6.80
C PRO A 167 -0.10 -17.27 -6.44
N PRO A 168 -0.99 -17.51 -7.42
CA PRO A 168 -2.44 -17.53 -7.21
C PRO A 168 -2.91 -18.50 -6.11
N GLU A 169 -2.25 -19.64 -5.96
CA GLU A 169 -2.55 -20.63 -4.92
C GLU A 169 -2.20 -20.18 -3.49
N ALA A 170 -1.41 -19.11 -3.35
CA ALA A 170 -1.08 -18.51 -2.07
C ALA A 170 -1.98 -17.29 -1.71
N LEU A 171 -2.92 -16.93 -2.57
CA LEU A 171 -3.90 -15.90 -2.29
C LEU A 171 -4.89 -16.38 -1.22
N VAL A 172 -5.16 -15.54 -0.24
CA VAL A 172 -6.10 -15.86 0.84
C VAL A 172 -7.44 -15.19 0.53
N ILE A 173 -8.44 -16.01 0.29
CA ILE A 173 -9.80 -15.53 0.06
C ILE A 173 -10.53 -15.48 1.39
N PRO A 174 -11.21 -14.38 1.74
CA PRO A 174 -11.98 -14.29 2.98
C PRO A 174 -13.01 -15.41 3.09
N GLN A 175 -13.08 -16.04 4.27
CA GLN A 175 -14.03 -17.09 4.52
C GLN A 175 -15.47 -16.60 4.32
N GLY A 176 -16.26 -17.34 3.57
CA GLY A 176 -17.66 -17.04 3.30
C GLY A 176 -17.88 -16.09 2.12
N LEU A 177 -16.83 -15.50 1.55
CA LEU A 177 -16.97 -14.63 0.37
C LEU A 177 -17.57 -15.42 -0.79
N ASP A 178 -18.66 -14.90 -1.35
CA ASP A 178 -19.42 -15.48 -2.45
C ASP A 178 -19.95 -14.35 -3.35
N PHE A 179 -19.51 -14.34 -4.59
CA PHE A 179 -19.96 -13.39 -5.61
C PHE A 179 -21.00 -13.97 -6.58
N SER A 180 -21.54 -15.17 -6.33
CA SER A 180 -22.56 -15.78 -7.22
C SER A 180 -23.82 -14.91 -7.36
N GLY A 181 -24.16 -14.13 -6.34
CA GLY A 181 -25.27 -13.18 -6.32
C GLY A 181 -24.87 -11.71 -6.42
N TYR A 182 -23.67 -11.42 -6.96
CA TYR A 182 -23.10 -10.06 -6.99
C TYR A 182 -23.97 -9.09 -7.80
N ASP A 183 -24.32 -7.94 -7.20
CA ASP A 183 -25.11 -6.89 -7.84
C ASP A 183 -24.20 -5.87 -8.56
N PHE A 184 -24.01 -6.08 -9.84
CA PHE A 184 -23.20 -5.21 -10.70
C PHE A 184 -23.75 -3.80 -10.83
N ALA A 185 -25.08 -3.62 -10.72
CA ALA A 185 -25.70 -2.30 -10.81
C ALA A 185 -25.40 -1.47 -9.56
N LEU A 186 -25.53 -2.07 -8.37
CA LEU A 186 -25.18 -1.40 -7.12
C LEU A 186 -23.67 -1.20 -6.97
N ALA A 187 -22.85 -2.08 -7.52
CA ALA A 187 -21.40 -1.93 -7.53
C ALA A 187 -20.91 -0.81 -8.47
N GLY A 188 -21.74 -0.38 -9.43
CA GLY A 188 -21.45 0.74 -10.32
C GLY A 188 -20.66 0.39 -11.58
N GLU A 189 -20.44 -0.91 -11.86
CA GLU A 189 -19.71 -1.38 -13.03
C GLU A 189 -20.29 -2.71 -13.51
N ARG A 190 -20.44 -2.86 -14.82
CA ARG A 190 -21.01 -4.08 -15.44
C ARG A 190 -19.97 -5.13 -15.84
N HIS A 191 -18.71 -4.71 -16.01
CA HIS A 191 -17.65 -5.60 -16.47
C HIS A 191 -17.28 -6.63 -15.40
N ARG A 192 -17.14 -7.87 -15.84
CA ARG A 192 -16.83 -9.05 -15.03
C ARG A 192 -15.37 -9.43 -15.17
N TRP A 193 -14.87 -10.29 -14.32
CA TRP A 193 -13.53 -10.85 -14.41
C TRP A 193 -13.17 -11.36 -15.82
N GLY A 194 -14.11 -12.01 -16.51
CA GLY A 194 -13.93 -12.55 -17.86
C GLY A 194 -13.76 -11.49 -18.95
N ASP A 195 -14.20 -10.24 -18.71
CA ASP A 195 -14.16 -9.17 -19.71
C ASP A 195 -12.78 -8.52 -19.82
N TYR A 196 -11.91 -8.71 -18.82
CA TYR A 196 -10.57 -8.13 -18.80
C TYR A 196 -9.53 -9.08 -19.39
N THR A 197 -8.63 -8.59 -20.22
CA THR A 197 -7.62 -9.40 -20.91
C THR A 197 -6.20 -9.00 -20.51
N PRO A 198 -5.30 -9.95 -20.19
CA PRO A 198 -3.90 -9.62 -19.95
C PRO A 198 -3.28 -8.79 -21.09
N GLY A 199 -2.60 -7.70 -20.70
CA GLY A 199 -2.07 -6.68 -21.62
C GLY A 199 -3.01 -5.51 -21.88
N GLU A 200 -4.28 -5.60 -21.49
CA GLU A 200 -5.23 -4.49 -21.59
C GLU A 200 -4.84 -3.34 -20.67
N LYS A 201 -4.89 -2.11 -21.20
CA LYS A 201 -4.62 -0.89 -20.44
C LYS A 201 -5.88 -0.05 -20.31
N ILE A 202 -6.15 0.42 -19.12
CA ILE A 202 -7.35 1.15 -18.74
C ILE A 202 -6.93 2.53 -18.23
N ASP A 203 -7.33 3.59 -18.93
CA ASP A 203 -7.23 4.97 -18.44
C ASP A 203 -8.43 5.25 -17.51
N HIS A 204 -8.16 5.64 -16.27
CA HIS A 204 -9.21 5.95 -15.30
C HIS A 204 -9.82 7.35 -15.47
N VAL A 205 -9.33 8.13 -16.43
CA VAL A 205 -9.85 9.40 -16.91
C VAL A 205 -9.81 10.52 -15.86
N ASP A 206 -10.31 10.26 -14.65
CA ASP A 206 -10.43 11.23 -13.57
C ASP A 206 -9.07 11.65 -12.99
N GLY A 207 -9.06 12.74 -12.23
CA GLY A 207 -7.88 13.21 -11.52
C GLY A 207 -8.24 13.91 -10.22
N VAL A 208 -7.31 13.92 -9.27
CA VAL A 208 -7.45 14.60 -7.98
C VAL A 208 -6.24 15.49 -7.73
N THR A 209 -6.47 16.77 -7.48
CA THR A 209 -5.41 17.70 -7.04
C THR A 209 -5.17 17.50 -5.55
N VAL A 210 -3.92 17.29 -5.18
CA VAL A 210 -3.52 17.02 -3.78
C VAL A 210 -3.49 18.32 -2.99
N GLU A 211 -4.21 18.34 -1.88
CA GLU A 211 -4.26 19.47 -0.96
C GLU A 211 -3.37 19.26 0.27
N GLU A 212 -2.75 20.33 0.77
CA GLU A 212 -1.90 20.30 1.98
C GLU A 212 -2.65 19.80 3.22
N ALA A 213 -3.89 20.27 3.43
CA ALA A 213 -4.67 19.91 4.61
C ALA A 213 -5.10 18.44 4.59
N GLU A 214 -5.48 17.92 3.45
CA GLU A 214 -5.86 16.51 3.25
C GLU A 214 -4.65 15.59 3.49
N HIS A 215 -3.50 15.91 2.91
CA HIS A 215 -2.26 15.18 3.15
C HIS A 215 -1.89 15.17 4.64
N MET A 216 -1.96 16.32 5.32
CA MET A 216 -1.66 16.38 6.75
C MET A 216 -2.66 15.59 7.59
N LEU A 217 -3.95 15.58 7.21
CA LEU A 217 -4.96 14.75 7.86
C LEU A 217 -4.66 13.26 7.65
N ALA A 218 -4.35 12.84 6.42
CA ALA A 218 -3.98 11.47 6.11
C ALA A 218 -2.74 11.02 6.89
N THR A 219 -1.69 11.85 6.95
CA THR A 219 -0.44 11.54 7.66
C THR A 219 -0.69 11.31 9.16
N ARG A 220 -1.54 12.13 9.79
CA ARG A 220 -1.95 11.97 11.19
C ARG A 220 -2.85 10.75 11.39
N LEU A 221 -3.79 10.54 10.49
CA LEU A 221 -4.72 9.40 10.54
C LEU A 221 -3.95 8.08 10.56
N TRP A 222 -2.90 7.96 9.78
CA TRP A 222 -2.09 6.74 9.70
C TRP A 222 -0.89 6.74 10.67
N GLN A 223 -0.74 7.77 11.49
CA GLN A 223 0.39 7.92 12.43
C GLN A 223 1.77 7.81 11.73
N ASN A 224 1.85 8.22 10.47
CA ASN A 224 3.13 8.29 9.77
C ASN A 224 3.90 9.53 10.24
N THR A 225 4.90 9.32 11.11
CA THR A 225 5.65 10.40 11.76
C THR A 225 6.95 10.75 11.04
N ALA A 226 7.16 10.31 9.80
CA ALA A 226 8.34 10.69 9.02
C ALA A 226 8.36 12.21 8.83
N LYS A 227 9.41 12.86 9.32
CA LYS A 227 9.52 14.33 9.42
C LYS A 227 9.28 15.04 8.10
N VAL A 228 9.75 14.47 7.00
CA VAL A 228 9.60 15.02 5.64
C VAL A 228 8.14 15.20 5.22
N HIS A 229 7.21 14.47 5.84
CA HIS A 229 5.78 14.59 5.58
C HIS A 229 5.08 15.56 6.53
N PHE A 230 5.69 15.88 7.68
CA PHE A 230 5.10 16.68 8.75
C PHE A 230 5.63 18.10 8.83
N ASP A 231 6.95 18.23 8.70
CA ASP A 231 7.68 19.45 9.01
C ASP A 231 8.23 20.08 7.73
N ALA A 232 7.65 21.23 7.35
CA ALA A 232 8.05 21.95 6.15
C ALA A 232 9.52 22.45 6.21
N THR A 233 10.07 22.62 7.42
CA THR A 233 11.47 23.07 7.60
C THR A 233 12.51 21.99 7.28
N MET A 234 12.07 20.76 7.07
CA MET A 234 12.94 19.64 6.68
C MET A 234 13.48 19.73 5.26
N ARG A 235 12.96 20.64 4.44
CA ARG A 235 13.36 20.87 3.05
C ARG A 235 13.61 22.35 2.82
N GLU A 236 14.62 22.66 2.01
CA GLU A 236 14.98 24.05 1.67
C GLU A 236 13.87 24.80 0.92
N ASP A 237 13.07 24.08 0.13
CA ASP A 237 11.94 24.64 -0.62
C ASP A 237 10.69 24.88 0.24
N GLY A 238 10.72 24.53 1.54
CA GLY A 238 9.59 24.70 2.46
C GLY A 238 8.37 23.84 2.16
N ARG A 239 8.48 22.85 1.26
CA ARG A 239 7.36 21.97 0.85
C ARG A 239 7.45 20.64 1.58
N ARG A 240 6.30 20.11 2.03
CA ARG A 240 6.23 18.75 2.56
C ARG A 240 6.10 17.75 1.43
N LEU A 241 6.91 16.70 1.49
CA LEU A 241 6.77 15.57 0.58
C LEU A 241 5.47 14.82 0.92
N ILE A 242 4.63 14.59 -0.07
CA ILE A 242 3.41 13.80 0.11
C ILE A 242 3.78 12.37 0.51
N TYR A 243 3.09 11.84 1.51
CA TYR A 243 3.23 10.44 1.92
C TYR A 243 2.85 9.51 0.76
N GLY A 244 3.74 8.58 0.42
CA GLY A 244 3.52 7.67 -0.72
C GLY A 244 2.24 6.85 -0.62
N GLY A 245 1.83 6.46 0.59
CA GLY A 245 0.55 5.79 0.82
C GLY A 245 -0.67 6.66 0.48
N HIS A 246 -0.57 7.99 0.61
CA HIS A 246 -1.62 8.90 0.14
C HIS A 246 -1.80 8.78 -1.38
N VAL A 247 -0.70 8.71 -2.13
CA VAL A 247 -0.72 8.50 -3.59
C VAL A 247 -1.30 7.12 -3.94
N ILE A 248 -0.95 6.05 -3.19
CA ILE A 248 -1.53 4.71 -3.39
C ILE A 248 -3.06 4.77 -3.26
N SER A 249 -3.58 5.38 -2.20
CA SER A 249 -5.02 5.45 -1.95
C SER A 249 -5.75 6.32 -2.98
N LEU A 250 -5.17 7.44 -3.40
CA LEU A 250 -5.73 8.26 -4.47
C LEU A 250 -5.82 7.49 -5.79
N ALA A 251 -4.73 6.85 -6.20
CA ALA A 251 -4.69 6.05 -7.42
C ALA A 251 -5.70 4.89 -7.38
N ARG A 252 -5.80 4.19 -6.23
CA ARG A 252 -6.78 3.11 -6.04
C ARG A 252 -8.22 3.62 -6.09
N ALA A 253 -8.51 4.79 -5.52
CA ALA A 253 -9.84 5.41 -5.60
C ALA A 253 -10.18 5.83 -7.04
N LEU A 254 -9.22 6.40 -7.78
CA LEU A 254 -9.39 6.74 -9.20
C LEU A 254 -9.66 5.50 -10.06
N SER A 255 -9.06 4.35 -9.72
CA SER A 255 -9.26 3.11 -10.48
C SER A 255 -10.69 2.56 -10.40
N PHE A 256 -11.55 3.11 -9.55
CA PHE A 256 -12.98 2.79 -9.55
C PHE A 256 -13.62 3.00 -10.95
N ASN A 257 -13.19 4.01 -11.68
CA ASN A 257 -13.63 4.22 -13.05
C ASN A 257 -12.95 3.21 -13.98
N GLY A 258 -13.67 2.15 -14.34
CA GLY A 258 -13.20 1.04 -15.17
C GLY A 258 -12.73 -0.21 -14.43
N LEU A 259 -12.62 -0.17 -13.07
CA LEU A 259 -12.26 -1.31 -12.23
C LEU A 259 -13.05 -1.33 -10.90
N ALA A 260 -14.31 -0.84 -10.89
CA ALA A 260 -15.13 -0.80 -9.69
C ALA A 260 -15.34 -2.20 -9.07
N ASN A 261 -15.36 -3.23 -9.91
CA ASN A 261 -15.55 -4.62 -9.48
C ASN A 261 -14.25 -5.31 -9.03
N ALA A 262 -13.08 -4.69 -9.16
CA ALA A 262 -11.85 -5.13 -8.52
C ALA A 262 -11.93 -4.78 -7.03
N GLN A 263 -12.55 -5.62 -6.22
CA GLN A 263 -12.97 -5.29 -4.85
C GLN A 263 -11.79 -5.37 -3.86
N MET A 264 -11.46 -6.53 -3.35
CA MET A 264 -10.48 -6.70 -2.28
C MET A 264 -9.07 -6.89 -2.83
N ILE A 265 -8.10 -6.15 -2.31
CA ILE A 265 -6.68 -6.42 -2.53
C ILE A 265 -6.30 -7.62 -1.66
N VAL A 266 -5.77 -8.67 -2.27
CA VAL A 266 -5.37 -9.90 -1.54
C VAL A 266 -3.86 -10.12 -1.56
N ALA A 267 -3.14 -9.52 -2.51
CA ALA A 267 -1.68 -9.54 -2.52
C ALA A 267 -1.08 -8.28 -3.14
N LEU A 268 0.14 -7.93 -2.69
CA LEU A 268 0.99 -6.88 -3.23
C LEU A 268 2.30 -7.52 -3.68
N ASN A 269 2.53 -7.57 -4.99
CA ASN A 269 3.70 -8.20 -5.57
C ASN A 269 4.91 -7.26 -5.58
N ALA A 270 4.68 -6.03 -6.00
CA ALA A 270 5.72 -5.01 -6.09
C ALA A 270 5.12 -3.60 -5.95
N GLY A 271 5.93 -2.65 -5.54
CA GLY A 271 5.54 -1.25 -5.50
C GLY A 271 6.76 -0.34 -5.48
N ALA A 272 6.73 0.69 -6.31
CA ALA A 272 7.77 1.72 -6.38
C ALA A 272 7.13 3.11 -6.28
N HIS A 273 7.64 3.92 -5.35
CA HIS A 273 7.41 5.36 -5.34
C HIS A 273 8.47 6.00 -6.24
N ALA A 274 8.11 6.25 -7.51
CA ALA A 274 9.06 6.58 -8.56
C ALA A 274 9.60 8.01 -8.45
N ASN A 275 8.70 8.99 -8.26
CA ASN A 275 9.06 10.40 -8.13
C ASN A 275 8.26 11.08 -7.02
N PRO A 276 8.76 12.21 -6.48
CA PRO A 276 8.08 12.94 -5.41
C PRO A 276 6.77 13.59 -5.89
N CYS A 277 5.76 13.55 -5.01
CA CYS A 277 4.50 14.26 -5.15
C CYS A 277 4.43 15.39 -4.11
N PHE A 278 3.82 16.50 -4.48
CA PHE A 278 3.63 17.66 -3.63
C PHE A 278 2.19 18.18 -3.73
N ALA A 279 1.76 18.95 -2.74
CA ALA A 279 0.49 19.66 -2.82
C ALA A 279 0.47 20.60 -4.05
N GLY A 280 -0.67 20.64 -4.75
CA GLY A 280 -0.84 21.28 -6.03
C GLY A 280 -0.59 20.39 -7.25
N ASP A 281 0.07 19.24 -7.09
CA ASP A 281 0.13 18.24 -8.16
C ASP A 281 -1.26 17.60 -8.34
N THR A 282 -1.73 17.44 -9.58
CA THR A 282 -2.93 16.66 -9.88
C THR A 282 -2.53 15.23 -10.23
N VAL A 283 -2.98 14.29 -9.41
CA VAL A 283 -2.76 12.85 -9.61
C VAL A 283 -3.82 12.31 -10.55
N LYS A 284 -3.39 11.60 -11.58
CA LYS A 284 -4.18 10.73 -12.45
C LYS A 284 -3.71 9.31 -12.32
N ALA A 285 -4.50 8.34 -12.81
CA ALA A 285 -4.12 6.95 -12.74
C ALA A 285 -4.54 6.18 -14.00
N TRP A 286 -3.80 5.10 -14.27
CA TRP A 286 -4.15 4.09 -15.27
C TRP A 286 -3.76 2.71 -14.75
N SER A 287 -4.39 1.67 -15.27
CA SER A 287 -4.09 0.29 -14.91
C SER A 287 -3.76 -0.56 -16.14
N GLU A 288 -3.01 -1.64 -15.92
CA GLU A 288 -2.78 -2.69 -16.89
C GLU A 288 -3.17 -4.04 -16.26
N VAL A 289 -3.94 -4.83 -16.97
CA VAL A 289 -4.22 -6.20 -16.60
C VAL A 289 -2.98 -7.05 -16.86
N LEU A 290 -2.37 -7.58 -15.80
CA LEU A 290 -1.15 -8.38 -15.94
C LEU A 290 -1.44 -9.88 -16.05
N ASP A 291 -2.47 -10.35 -15.30
CA ASP A 291 -2.80 -11.77 -15.24
C ASP A 291 -4.20 -11.97 -14.65
N ARG A 292 -4.73 -13.19 -14.74
CA ARG A 292 -5.99 -13.62 -14.14
C ARG A 292 -5.84 -15.02 -13.58
N ALA A 293 -6.53 -15.30 -12.48
CA ALA A 293 -6.58 -16.62 -11.88
C ALA A 293 -7.99 -16.93 -11.38
N GLU A 294 -8.41 -18.17 -11.54
CA GLU A 294 -9.60 -18.67 -10.87
C GLU A 294 -9.33 -18.88 -9.39
N THR A 295 -10.37 -18.80 -8.56
CA THR A 295 -10.29 -19.12 -7.14
C THR A 295 -11.27 -20.24 -6.78
N ALA A 296 -11.10 -20.81 -5.60
CA ALA A 296 -12.04 -21.83 -5.10
C ALA A 296 -13.34 -21.24 -4.53
N ALA A 297 -13.43 -19.92 -4.35
CA ALA A 297 -14.60 -19.27 -3.79
C ALA A 297 -15.70 -19.10 -4.87
N PRO A 298 -16.98 -19.29 -4.51
CA PRO A 298 -18.07 -19.23 -5.47
C PRO A 298 -18.17 -17.84 -6.14
N GLY A 299 -18.20 -17.80 -7.47
CA GLY A 299 -18.34 -16.57 -8.26
C GLY A 299 -17.17 -15.61 -8.17
N VAL A 300 -16.02 -16.00 -7.58
CA VAL A 300 -14.86 -15.13 -7.33
C VAL A 300 -13.68 -15.52 -8.21
N GLY A 301 -13.18 -14.59 -9.01
CA GLY A 301 -11.90 -14.67 -9.68
C GLY A 301 -10.87 -13.72 -9.03
N ALA A 302 -9.60 -13.88 -9.35
CA ALA A 302 -8.54 -12.96 -9.01
C ALA A 302 -7.98 -12.32 -10.28
N VAL A 303 -7.74 -11.02 -10.26
CA VAL A 303 -7.11 -10.25 -11.34
C VAL A 303 -5.83 -9.63 -10.81
N ARG A 304 -4.72 -9.80 -11.55
CA ARG A 304 -3.45 -9.11 -11.25
C ARG A 304 -3.38 -7.84 -12.07
N LEU A 305 -3.18 -6.75 -11.38
CA LEU A 305 -3.21 -5.41 -11.94
C LEU A 305 -1.90 -4.68 -11.66
N ARG A 306 -1.41 -3.96 -12.65
CA ARG A 306 -0.51 -2.83 -12.43
C ARG A 306 -1.36 -1.57 -12.29
N LEU A 307 -1.14 -0.80 -11.25
CA LEU A 307 -1.74 0.51 -11.04
C LEU A 307 -0.62 1.56 -11.05
N VAL A 308 -0.71 2.49 -11.97
CA VAL A 308 0.28 3.57 -12.12
C VAL A 308 -0.39 4.90 -11.82
N ALA A 309 0.17 5.64 -10.86
CA ALA A 309 -0.19 7.04 -10.65
C ALA A 309 0.78 7.95 -11.40
N VAL A 310 0.24 8.95 -12.07
CA VAL A 310 1.01 9.95 -12.83
C VAL A 310 0.56 11.36 -12.47
N LYS A 311 1.44 12.35 -12.68
CA LYS A 311 1.07 13.76 -12.63
C LYS A 311 0.29 14.16 -13.87
N GLN A 312 -0.52 15.20 -13.76
CA GLN A 312 -1.14 15.86 -14.92
C GLN A 312 -0.09 16.18 -15.99
N GLY A 313 -0.49 16.07 -17.26
CA GLY A 313 0.40 16.32 -18.39
C GLY A 313 1.25 15.13 -18.82
N ALA A 314 1.20 14.00 -18.10
CA ALA A 314 1.82 12.77 -18.54
C ALA A 314 1.24 12.28 -19.87
N ALA A 315 2.08 11.67 -20.70
CA ALA A 315 1.61 10.97 -21.90
C ALA A 315 0.69 9.79 -21.51
N PRO A 316 -0.23 9.36 -22.38
CA PRO A 316 -1.06 8.19 -22.12
C PRO A 316 -0.21 6.97 -21.79
N PHE A 317 -0.55 6.27 -20.70
CA PHE A 317 0.14 5.08 -20.20
C PHE A 317 1.65 5.26 -19.95
N ALA A 318 2.06 6.48 -19.59
CA ALA A 318 3.46 6.79 -19.28
C ALA A 318 3.98 5.92 -18.12
N LEU A 319 5.17 5.35 -18.27
CA LEU A 319 5.79 4.52 -17.23
C LEU A 319 7.31 4.71 -17.18
N LYS A 320 8.04 4.19 -18.17
CA LYS A 320 9.50 4.20 -18.22
C LYS A 320 10.01 4.62 -19.61
N ASP A 321 11.21 5.19 -19.63
CA ASP A 321 11.94 5.49 -20.85
C ASP A 321 12.62 4.22 -21.44
N GLU A 322 13.29 4.39 -22.56
CA GLU A 322 14.02 3.31 -23.26
C GLU A 322 15.16 2.71 -22.42
N ALA A 323 15.68 3.45 -21.44
CA ALA A 323 16.70 2.99 -20.50
C ALA A 323 16.09 2.24 -19.29
N GLY A 324 14.75 2.10 -19.24
CA GLY A 324 14.03 1.45 -18.14
C GLY A 324 13.89 2.30 -16.89
N LYS A 325 14.18 3.61 -16.95
CA LYS A 325 14.00 4.56 -15.86
C LYS A 325 12.58 5.12 -15.88
N TYR A 326 11.97 5.27 -14.69
CA TYR A 326 10.66 5.93 -14.59
C TYR A 326 10.69 7.34 -15.15
N LEU A 327 9.67 7.68 -15.94
CA LEU A 327 9.45 9.04 -16.44
C LEU A 327 9.19 10.00 -15.27
N PRO A 328 9.55 11.29 -15.39
CA PRO A 328 9.42 12.26 -14.28
C PRO A 328 7.99 12.43 -13.75
N GLU A 329 6.99 12.19 -14.59
CA GLU A 329 5.58 12.32 -14.24
C GLU A 329 5.05 11.10 -13.47
N VAL A 330 5.74 9.96 -13.49
CA VAL A 330 5.30 8.74 -12.81
C VAL A 330 5.56 8.85 -11.32
N LEU A 331 4.51 8.77 -10.51
CA LEU A 331 4.56 8.87 -9.05
C LEU A 331 4.63 7.49 -8.39
N LEU A 332 3.87 6.54 -8.93
CA LEU A 332 3.68 5.20 -8.36
C LEU A 332 3.60 4.17 -9.46
N ASP A 333 4.23 3.02 -9.25
CA ASP A 333 4.01 1.78 -10.00
C ASP A 333 3.75 0.66 -8.98
N LEU A 334 2.53 0.13 -8.96
CA LEU A 334 2.07 -0.88 -8.00
C LEU A 334 1.59 -2.12 -8.75
N ASP A 335 2.05 -3.30 -8.36
CA ASP A 335 1.63 -4.60 -8.88
C ASP A 335 0.92 -5.39 -7.76
N TYR A 336 -0.36 -5.72 -7.95
CA TYR A 336 -1.19 -6.35 -6.92
C TYR A 336 -2.24 -7.30 -7.50
N TRP A 337 -2.75 -8.19 -6.65
CA TRP A 337 -3.91 -9.01 -6.93
C TRP A 337 -5.15 -8.45 -6.23
N ALA A 338 -6.27 -8.41 -6.97
CA ALA A 338 -7.58 -8.07 -6.44
C ALA A 338 -8.61 -9.15 -6.76
N LEU A 339 -9.60 -9.33 -5.87
CA LEU A 339 -10.74 -10.21 -6.11
C LEU A 339 -11.81 -9.51 -6.95
N MET A 340 -12.41 -10.23 -7.88
CA MET A 340 -13.39 -9.71 -8.82
C MET A 340 -14.49 -10.75 -9.08
N PRO A 341 -15.76 -10.36 -9.26
CA PRO A 341 -16.84 -11.29 -9.62
C PRO A 341 -16.64 -11.86 -11.02
N LEU A 342 -16.93 -13.19 -11.18
CA LEU A 342 -16.87 -13.94 -12.44
C LEU A 342 -17.97 -13.53 -13.41
#